data_41cc8c678979d489a1364ba5f6bc749c
#
_entry.id   41cc8c678979d489a1364ba5f6bc749c
#
_cell.length_a   1.000
_cell.length_b   1.000
_cell.length_c   1.000
_cell.angle_alpha   90.00
_cell.angle_beta   90.00
_cell.angle_gamma   90.00
#
_symmetry.space_group_name_H-M   'P 1'
#
loop_
_entity.id
_entity.type
_entity.pdbx_description
1 polymer ?
#
loop_
_entity_poly.entity_id
_entity_poly.type
_entity_poly.pdbx_seq_one_letter_code
_entity_poly.pdbx_strand_id
1 'polypeptide(L)'
;MKIGILTFYRVANFGANLQALSTYSYLCKHGHEVVFLEYVSFQTVWLRLVSYYKNFIKPKRSYLQLAEHFKFIDNNMKEQIPHLLTADRVRNAIKKHGIDAVIIGSDAVVQNWPLFSTLKLGKRRPYWIEPLPSERRYPNPFWGYGFSDIIPTAMMSVSSQNSKYQKFSRYMLKRMGKSLKRLKYISVRDAWTKDMMLAAGPELSIDITPDPVFALNQNVGEKIPLEEDIRNRFVLPDKYVLIGMRTQILSIPFLEALNDAMRIEGKECVAFPIDGAMAFSHPFKHSISIPLSPLDWLKIQQDI
;
A
#
# COMPACT_ATOMS: atom_id res chain seq x y z
N MET A 1 8.03 -5.58 23.85
CA MET A 1 7.64 -6.75 23.02
C MET A 1 8.25 -6.57 21.65
N LYS A 2 8.60 -7.66 21.00
CA LYS A 2 9.00 -7.66 19.58
C LYS A 2 7.78 -7.94 18.70
N ILE A 3 7.38 -6.97 17.87
CA ILE A 3 6.15 -7.02 17.06
C ILE A 3 6.51 -7.14 15.58
N GLY A 4 5.95 -8.14 14.92
CA GLY A 4 6.03 -8.30 13.47
C GLY A 4 4.94 -7.51 12.77
N ILE A 5 5.27 -6.68 11.78
CA ILE A 5 4.30 -6.03 10.88
C ILE A 5 4.27 -6.80 9.56
N LEU A 6 3.09 -7.23 9.15
CA LEU A 6 2.84 -7.95 7.91
C LEU A 6 1.89 -7.13 7.02
N THR A 7 2.43 -6.34 6.10
CA THR A 7 1.68 -5.45 5.20
C THR A 7 2.39 -5.28 3.86
N PHE A 8 1.73 -4.62 2.91
CA PHE A 8 2.40 -4.11 1.71
C PHE A 8 3.14 -2.82 2.06
N TYR A 9 4.47 -2.88 2.12
CA TYR A 9 5.30 -1.71 2.38
C TYR A 9 6.41 -1.53 1.35
N ARG A 10 6.97 -2.62 0.80
CA ARG A 10 8.07 -2.59 -0.18
C ARG A 10 7.52 -2.56 -1.61
N VAL A 11 6.77 -1.51 -1.91
CA VAL A 11 6.06 -1.28 -3.18
C VAL A 11 6.17 0.18 -3.61
N ALA A 12 6.06 0.44 -4.91
CA ALA A 12 6.03 1.81 -5.44
C ALA A 12 4.63 2.44 -5.26
N ASN A 13 4.25 2.64 -4.00
CA ASN A 13 2.97 3.26 -3.62
C ASN A 13 3.19 4.12 -2.37
N PHE A 14 2.98 5.43 -2.49
CA PHE A 14 3.19 6.40 -1.42
C PHE A 14 2.33 6.07 -0.19
N GLY A 15 1.03 5.82 -0.38
CA GLY A 15 0.13 5.49 0.71
C GLY A 15 0.53 4.23 1.46
N ALA A 16 0.93 3.17 0.74
CA ALA A 16 1.39 1.93 1.35
C ALA A 16 2.66 2.11 2.20
N ASN A 17 3.59 2.97 1.77
CA ASN A 17 4.79 3.27 2.54
C ASN A 17 4.48 4.12 3.77
N LEU A 18 3.64 5.14 3.62
CA LEU A 18 3.32 6.07 4.71
C LEU A 18 2.46 5.43 5.80
N GLN A 19 1.48 4.57 5.46
CA GLN A 19 0.72 3.82 6.45
C GLN A 19 1.61 2.85 7.24
N ALA A 20 2.57 2.20 6.55
CA ALA A 20 3.51 1.30 7.20
C ALA A 20 4.45 2.06 8.14
N LEU A 21 4.95 3.25 7.72
CA LEU A 21 5.75 4.13 8.57
C LEU A 21 4.95 4.61 9.78
N SER A 22 3.69 5.00 9.60
CA SER A 22 2.84 5.44 10.72
C SER A 22 2.68 4.36 11.78
N THR A 23 2.35 3.13 11.35
CA THR A 23 2.22 1.99 12.27
C THR A 23 3.56 1.66 12.96
N TYR A 24 4.65 1.63 12.20
CA TYR A 24 5.99 1.40 12.72
C TYR A 24 6.36 2.41 13.79
N SER A 25 6.22 3.71 13.49
CA SER A 25 6.56 4.80 14.40
C SER A 25 5.72 4.79 15.67
N TYR A 26 4.42 4.51 15.55
CA TYR A 26 3.53 4.37 16.70
C TYR A 26 4.04 3.28 17.66
N LEU A 27 4.34 2.10 17.15
CA LEU A 27 4.79 0.98 17.97
C LEU A 27 6.16 1.25 18.61
N CYS A 28 7.11 1.81 17.85
CA CYS A 28 8.42 2.20 18.38
C CYS A 28 8.29 3.25 19.49
N LYS A 29 7.41 4.25 19.31
CA LYS A 29 7.15 5.30 20.31
C LYS A 29 6.56 4.73 21.62
N HIS A 30 5.86 3.58 21.54
CA HIS A 30 5.34 2.87 22.70
C HIS A 30 6.30 1.81 23.26
N GLY A 31 7.59 1.86 22.88
CA GLY A 31 8.63 1.01 23.46
C GLY A 31 8.64 -0.43 22.93
N HIS A 32 8.09 -0.66 21.75
CA HIS A 32 8.16 -1.97 21.10
C HIS A 32 9.33 -2.04 20.12
N GLU A 33 9.94 -3.20 20.03
CA GLU A 33 10.85 -3.57 18.94
C GLU A 33 9.99 -4.01 17.75
N VAL A 34 10.22 -3.47 16.56
CA VAL A 34 9.34 -3.67 15.40
C VAL A 34 10.12 -4.23 14.23
N VAL A 35 9.59 -5.30 13.62
CA VAL A 35 10.19 -6.01 12.48
C VAL A 35 9.17 -6.15 11.36
N PHE A 36 9.54 -5.76 10.15
CA PHE A 36 8.69 -6.01 8.98
C PHE A 36 8.88 -7.42 8.44
N LEU A 37 7.78 -8.13 8.22
CA LEU A 37 7.73 -9.45 7.59
C LEU A 37 7.34 -9.28 6.13
N GLU A 38 8.31 -9.30 5.21
CA GLU A 38 8.01 -9.16 3.78
C GLU A 38 7.48 -10.47 3.20
N TYR A 39 6.16 -10.69 3.28
CA TYR A 39 5.52 -11.76 2.53
C TYR A 39 5.29 -11.34 1.08
N VAL A 40 5.89 -12.07 0.15
CA VAL A 40 5.76 -11.85 -1.30
C VAL A 40 5.68 -13.18 -2.03
N SER A 41 4.91 -13.26 -3.11
CA SER A 41 4.90 -14.45 -3.97
C SER A 41 6.20 -14.58 -4.76
N PHE A 42 6.52 -15.80 -5.13
CA PHE A 42 7.61 -16.07 -6.07
C PHE A 42 7.44 -15.29 -7.38
N GLN A 43 6.20 -15.17 -7.85
CA GLN A 43 5.89 -14.40 -9.06
C GLN A 43 6.25 -12.92 -8.90
N THR A 44 5.92 -12.30 -7.78
CA THR A 44 6.27 -10.89 -7.51
C THR A 44 7.79 -10.71 -7.47
N VAL A 45 8.52 -11.62 -6.83
CA VAL A 45 10.00 -11.59 -6.82
C VAL A 45 10.55 -11.73 -8.23
N TRP A 46 10.06 -12.68 -9.01
CA TRP A 46 10.49 -12.87 -10.41
C TRP A 46 10.24 -11.63 -11.26
N LEU A 47 9.06 -11.03 -11.16
CA LEU A 47 8.74 -9.80 -11.90
C LEU A 47 9.66 -8.63 -11.49
N ARG A 48 10.00 -8.52 -10.19
CA ARG A 48 10.98 -7.53 -9.71
C ARG A 48 12.36 -7.77 -10.31
N LEU A 49 12.84 -9.01 -10.34
CA LEU A 49 14.13 -9.37 -10.94
C LEU A 49 14.16 -9.06 -12.46
N VAL A 50 13.12 -9.46 -13.19
CA VAL A 50 13.00 -9.16 -14.63
C VAL A 50 12.94 -7.66 -14.88
N SER A 51 12.22 -6.91 -14.04
CA SER A 51 12.15 -5.45 -14.11
C SER A 51 13.51 -4.83 -13.84
N TYR A 52 14.22 -5.30 -12.81
CA TYR A 52 15.58 -4.86 -12.48
C TYR A 52 16.53 -5.05 -13.68
N TYR A 53 16.56 -6.25 -14.27
CA TYR A 53 17.42 -6.55 -15.40
C TYR A 53 17.11 -5.69 -16.64
N LYS A 54 15.82 -5.52 -16.97
CA LYS A 54 15.40 -4.66 -18.09
C LYS A 54 15.77 -3.19 -17.89
N ASN A 55 15.73 -2.70 -16.65
CA ASN A 55 16.02 -1.31 -16.35
C ASN A 55 17.52 -1.05 -16.12
N PHE A 56 18.32 -2.08 -15.88
CA PHE A 56 19.78 -1.99 -15.90
C PHE A 56 20.30 -1.59 -17.30
N ILE A 57 19.66 -2.11 -18.35
CA ILE A 57 20.03 -1.79 -19.74
C ILE A 57 19.47 -0.43 -20.18
N LYS A 58 18.27 -0.06 -19.73
CA LYS A 58 17.58 1.17 -20.11
C LYS A 58 16.67 1.67 -18.96
N PRO A 59 17.20 2.47 -18.04
CA PRO A 59 16.45 2.89 -16.86
C PRO A 59 15.20 3.71 -17.25
N LYS A 60 14.04 3.23 -16.85
CA LYS A 60 12.77 3.95 -16.98
C LYS A 60 12.51 4.79 -15.75
N ARG A 61 11.80 5.91 -15.88
CA ARG A 61 11.41 6.76 -14.73
C ARG A 61 10.69 5.99 -13.64
N SER A 62 9.85 5.01 -14.00
CA SER A 62 9.17 4.14 -13.02
C SER A 62 10.10 3.27 -12.18
N TYR A 63 11.28 2.92 -12.71
CA TYR A 63 12.30 2.21 -11.95
C TYR A 63 13.02 3.14 -10.96
N LEU A 64 13.34 4.35 -11.39
CA LEU A 64 13.91 5.37 -10.51
C LEU A 64 12.95 5.69 -9.36
N GLN A 65 11.64 5.79 -9.66
CA GLN A 65 10.61 5.95 -8.63
C GLN A 65 10.60 4.78 -7.63
N LEU A 66 10.69 3.54 -8.10
CA LEU A 66 10.77 2.38 -7.22
C LEU A 66 12.02 2.42 -6.31
N ALA A 67 13.15 2.88 -6.84
CA ALA A 67 14.39 3.04 -6.07
C ALA A 67 14.22 4.07 -4.94
N GLU A 68 13.55 5.20 -5.20
CA GLU A 68 13.23 6.20 -4.17
C GLU A 68 12.34 5.63 -3.06
N HIS A 69 11.34 4.81 -3.40
CA HIS A 69 10.54 4.10 -2.40
C HIS A 69 11.38 3.16 -1.54
N PHE A 70 12.28 2.38 -2.15
CA PHE A 70 13.14 1.46 -1.40
C PHE A 70 14.14 2.20 -0.51
N LYS A 71 14.75 3.26 -1.01
CA LYS A 71 15.63 4.12 -0.21
C LYS A 71 14.90 4.71 1.00
N PHE A 72 13.68 5.20 0.79
CA PHE A 72 12.84 5.70 1.88
C PHE A 72 12.58 4.62 2.95
N ILE A 73 12.21 3.41 2.52
CA ILE A 73 11.93 2.28 3.42
C ILE A 73 13.18 1.89 4.20
N ASP A 74 14.31 1.72 3.52
CA ASP A 74 15.56 1.29 4.14
C ASP A 74 16.10 2.34 5.14
N ASN A 75 15.84 3.63 4.91
CA ASN A 75 16.22 4.70 5.82
C ASN A 75 15.32 4.82 7.07
N ASN A 76 14.02 4.53 6.94
CA ASN A 76 13.02 4.81 7.98
C ASN A 76 12.50 3.56 8.71
N MET A 77 12.65 2.37 8.14
CA MET A 77 12.13 1.10 8.66
C MET A 77 13.27 0.11 8.79
N LYS A 78 13.97 0.15 9.96
CA LYS A 78 15.30 -0.47 10.12
C LYS A 78 15.32 -1.99 10.05
N GLU A 79 14.35 -2.68 10.68
CA GLU A 79 14.37 -4.13 10.74
C GLU A 79 13.37 -4.76 9.77
N GLN A 80 13.89 -5.51 8.81
CA GLN A 80 13.11 -6.17 7.76
C GLN A 80 13.59 -7.60 7.56
N ILE A 81 12.63 -8.53 7.46
CA ILE A 81 12.89 -9.92 7.07
C ILE A 81 12.35 -10.10 5.65
N PRO A 82 13.21 -10.08 4.63
CA PRO A 82 12.79 -10.07 3.23
C PRO A 82 12.43 -11.46 2.71
N HIS A 83 11.66 -11.49 1.63
CA HIS A 83 11.41 -12.66 0.79
C HIS A 83 10.82 -13.89 1.49
N LEU A 84 9.83 -13.67 2.34
CA LEU A 84 9.06 -14.74 2.95
C LEU A 84 8.02 -15.27 1.94
N LEU A 85 8.40 -16.27 1.14
CA LEU A 85 7.61 -16.72 -0.02
C LEU A 85 6.42 -17.63 0.34
N THR A 86 6.39 -18.16 1.55
CA THR A 86 5.36 -19.11 2.00
C THR A 86 4.95 -18.84 3.44
N ALA A 87 3.78 -19.36 3.83
CA ALA A 87 3.30 -19.30 5.22
C ALA A 87 4.28 -19.96 6.21
N ASP A 88 4.91 -21.06 5.80
CA ASP A 88 5.91 -21.76 6.63
C ASP A 88 7.16 -20.90 6.83
N ARG A 89 7.60 -20.14 5.81
CA ARG A 89 8.71 -19.20 5.97
C ARG A 89 8.36 -18.07 6.92
N VAL A 90 7.12 -17.55 6.87
CA VAL A 90 6.64 -16.56 7.85
C VAL A 90 6.65 -17.15 9.26
N ARG A 91 6.09 -18.36 9.45
CA ARG A 91 6.09 -19.06 10.73
C ARG A 91 7.50 -19.30 11.28
N ASN A 92 8.43 -19.73 10.43
CA ASN A 92 9.82 -19.97 10.83
C ASN A 92 10.56 -18.66 11.14
N ALA A 93 10.29 -17.58 10.41
CA ALA A 93 10.84 -16.27 10.71
C ALA A 93 10.35 -15.75 12.08
N ILE A 94 9.06 -15.88 12.38
CA ILE A 94 8.49 -15.54 13.69
C ILE A 94 9.23 -16.24 14.82
N LYS A 95 9.42 -17.56 14.71
CA LYS A 95 10.14 -18.36 15.72
C LYS A 95 11.61 -17.97 15.83
N LYS A 96 12.30 -17.89 14.68
CA LYS A 96 13.74 -17.61 14.61
C LYS A 96 14.10 -16.25 15.20
N HIS A 97 13.27 -15.25 14.98
CA HIS A 97 13.54 -13.87 15.41
C HIS A 97 12.88 -13.50 16.74
N GLY A 98 12.23 -14.45 17.43
CA GLY A 98 11.61 -14.23 18.73
C GLY A 98 10.52 -13.17 18.70
N ILE A 99 9.64 -13.22 17.68
CA ILE A 99 8.54 -12.27 17.56
C ILE A 99 7.44 -12.66 18.53
N ASP A 100 6.94 -11.70 19.32
CA ASP A 100 5.94 -11.93 20.38
C ASP A 100 4.50 -11.78 19.89
N ALA A 101 4.27 -10.93 18.86
CA ALA A 101 2.96 -10.69 18.27
C ALA A 101 3.08 -10.26 16.82
N VAL A 102 2.02 -10.45 16.02
CA VAL A 102 1.96 -9.99 14.63
C VAL A 102 0.78 -9.06 14.42
N ILE A 103 1.01 -7.93 13.75
CA ILE A 103 -0.02 -7.03 13.24
C ILE A 103 -0.06 -7.18 11.71
N ILE A 104 -1.23 -7.53 11.18
CA ILE A 104 -1.50 -7.63 9.75
C ILE A 104 -2.20 -6.35 9.31
N GLY A 105 -1.68 -5.68 8.30
CA GLY A 105 -2.24 -4.44 7.77
C GLY A 105 -1.43 -3.21 8.19
N SER A 106 -1.94 -2.09 7.87
CA SER A 106 -3.12 -1.76 7.05
C SER A 106 -2.94 -2.21 5.58
N ASP A 107 -3.62 -1.54 4.64
CA ASP A 107 -3.61 -1.74 3.20
C ASP A 107 -4.55 -2.87 2.71
N ALA A 108 -4.60 -3.03 1.41
CA ALA A 108 -5.47 -3.97 0.71
C ALA A 108 -4.93 -5.43 0.73
N VAL A 109 -4.52 -5.87 1.92
CA VAL A 109 -3.84 -7.16 2.13
C VAL A 109 -4.78 -8.36 2.10
N VAL A 110 -6.09 -8.16 2.34
CA VAL A 110 -7.09 -9.24 2.35
C VAL A 110 -7.88 -9.32 1.05
N GLN A 111 -7.28 -8.90 -0.06
CA GLN A 111 -7.85 -9.13 -1.38
C GLN A 111 -7.96 -10.63 -1.67
N ASN A 112 -9.06 -11.03 -2.31
CA ASN A 112 -9.19 -12.35 -2.85
C ASN A 112 -9.86 -12.30 -4.22
N TRP A 113 -9.11 -12.67 -5.24
CA TRP A 113 -9.54 -12.64 -6.62
C TRP A 113 -9.82 -14.06 -7.11
N PRO A 114 -10.93 -14.28 -7.86
CA PRO A 114 -11.19 -15.58 -8.47
C PRO A 114 -10.07 -15.95 -9.46
N LEU A 115 -9.69 -17.21 -9.47
CA LEU A 115 -8.62 -17.74 -10.32
C LEU A 115 -8.78 -17.36 -11.80
N PHE A 116 -10.01 -17.28 -12.27
CA PHE A 116 -10.37 -17.01 -13.67
C PHE A 116 -10.58 -15.53 -14.01
N SER A 117 -10.46 -14.60 -13.06
CA SER A 117 -10.62 -13.16 -13.33
C SER A 117 -9.43 -12.55 -14.06
N THR A 118 -8.38 -13.30 -14.30
CA THR A 118 -7.12 -12.88 -14.94
C THR A 118 -6.92 -13.38 -16.37
N LEU A 119 -7.94 -13.94 -17.00
CA LEU A 119 -7.94 -14.11 -18.45
C LEU A 119 -8.00 -12.73 -19.11
N LYS A 120 -6.86 -12.06 -19.19
CA LYS A 120 -6.70 -10.89 -20.05
C LYS A 120 -6.51 -11.39 -21.46
N LEU A 121 -7.57 -11.38 -22.26
CA LEU A 121 -7.51 -11.41 -23.71
C LEU A 121 -6.84 -10.11 -24.17
N GLY A 122 -5.51 -10.07 -24.15
CA GLY A 122 -4.75 -8.94 -24.69
C GLY A 122 -4.79 -8.94 -26.21
N LYS A 123 -5.01 -7.78 -26.82
CA LYS A 123 -5.02 -7.59 -28.29
C LYS A 123 -3.77 -8.13 -29.01
N ARG A 124 -2.66 -8.37 -28.29
CA ARG A 124 -1.38 -8.87 -28.82
C ARG A 124 -0.98 -10.28 -28.38
N ARG A 125 -1.67 -10.89 -27.36
CA ARG A 125 -1.38 -12.25 -26.87
C ARG A 125 -2.67 -12.89 -26.37
N PRO A 126 -3.47 -13.52 -27.23
CA PRO A 126 -4.83 -13.98 -26.93
C PRO A 126 -4.92 -15.13 -25.92
N TYR A 127 -3.82 -15.78 -25.54
CA TYR A 127 -3.84 -16.99 -24.70
C TYR A 127 -2.91 -16.94 -23.47
N TRP A 128 -2.51 -15.73 -23.02
CA TRP A 128 -1.65 -15.64 -21.84
C TRP A 128 -2.50 -15.62 -20.57
N ILE A 129 -2.45 -16.73 -19.82
CA ILE A 129 -2.99 -16.78 -18.43
C ILE A 129 -1.88 -16.27 -17.53
N GLU A 130 -2.02 -15.07 -16.99
CA GLU A 130 -1.13 -14.55 -15.98
C GLU A 130 -1.55 -15.14 -14.62
N PRO A 131 -0.74 -16.00 -13.99
CA PRO A 131 -1.09 -16.54 -12.69
C PRO A 131 -1.17 -15.40 -11.68
N LEU A 132 -2.23 -15.38 -10.87
CA LEU A 132 -2.38 -14.39 -9.81
C LEU A 132 -1.32 -14.59 -8.73
N PRO A 133 -0.70 -13.51 -8.25
CA PRO A 133 0.16 -13.57 -7.08
C PRO A 133 -0.55 -14.20 -5.88
N SER A 134 0.16 -15.04 -5.13
CA SER A 134 -0.42 -15.72 -3.94
C SER A 134 -0.88 -14.73 -2.87
N GLU A 135 -0.31 -13.52 -2.82
CA GLU A 135 -0.74 -12.44 -1.93
C GLU A 135 -2.20 -12.04 -2.12
N ARG A 136 -2.75 -12.27 -3.31
CA ARG A 136 -4.14 -11.90 -3.68
C ARG A 136 -5.10 -13.08 -3.67
N ARG A 137 -4.73 -14.17 -3.05
CA ARG A 137 -5.57 -15.38 -2.95
C ARG A 137 -5.53 -16.00 -1.57
N TYR A 138 -6.69 -16.30 -1.02
CA TYR A 138 -6.78 -17.13 0.17
C TYR A 138 -6.46 -18.61 -0.17
N PRO A 139 -5.70 -19.36 0.66
CA PRO A 139 -5.09 -18.95 1.92
C PRO A 139 -3.69 -18.32 1.70
N ASN A 140 -3.38 -17.30 2.49
CA ASN A 140 -2.05 -16.72 2.54
C ASN A 140 -1.79 -16.09 3.93
N PRO A 141 -0.55 -15.69 4.27
CA PRO A 141 -0.20 -15.09 5.55
C PRO A 141 -0.99 -13.86 5.94
N PHE A 142 -1.45 -13.04 5.00
CA PHE A 142 -2.28 -11.86 5.32
C PHE A 142 -3.65 -12.22 5.95
N TRP A 143 -4.04 -13.48 5.94
CA TRP A 143 -5.20 -13.99 6.66
C TRP A 143 -4.84 -14.63 8.00
N GLY A 144 -3.63 -14.43 8.50
CA GLY A 144 -3.10 -15.14 9.66
C GLY A 144 -2.82 -16.62 9.40
N TYR A 145 -2.94 -17.06 8.15
CA TYR A 145 -2.78 -18.46 7.79
C TYR A 145 -1.33 -18.94 7.99
N GLY A 146 -1.19 -20.07 8.67
CA GLY A 146 0.08 -20.75 8.90
C GLY A 146 0.83 -20.32 10.16
N PHE A 147 0.40 -19.28 10.89
CA PHE A 147 1.11 -18.82 12.10
C PHE A 147 0.23 -18.28 13.24
N SER A 148 -1.03 -17.86 12.96
CA SER A 148 -1.91 -17.32 14.00
C SER A 148 -2.34 -18.33 15.08
N ASP A 149 -1.97 -19.59 14.90
CA ASP A 149 -2.13 -20.65 15.89
C ASP A 149 -1.01 -20.69 16.95
N ILE A 150 0.13 -20.07 16.69
CA ILE A 150 1.29 -20.11 17.58
C ILE A 150 1.62 -18.77 18.22
N ILE A 151 0.99 -17.66 17.79
CA ILE A 151 1.33 -16.33 18.24
C ILE A 151 0.10 -15.41 18.23
N PRO A 152 -0.06 -14.50 19.19
CA PRO A 152 -1.09 -13.47 19.14
C PRO A 152 -1.00 -12.66 17.83
N THR A 153 -2.10 -12.59 17.10
CA THR A 153 -2.17 -11.92 15.81
C THR A 153 -3.39 -11.03 15.76
N ALA A 154 -3.23 -9.80 15.28
CA ALA A 154 -4.30 -8.83 15.04
C ALA A 154 -4.32 -8.39 13.59
N MET A 155 -5.49 -8.02 13.09
CA MET A 155 -5.66 -7.26 11.85
C MET A 155 -5.98 -5.82 12.17
N MET A 156 -5.32 -4.86 11.51
CA MET A 156 -5.52 -3.44 11.72
C MET A 156 -5.81 -2.72 10.41
N SER A 157 -7.01 -2.14 10.31
CA SER A 157 -7.47 -1.33 9.17
C SER A 157 -7.24 -2.00 7.80
N VAL A 158 -7.41 -3.32 7.70
CA VAL A 158 -7.20 -4.05 6.45
C VAL A 158 -8.34 -3.80 5.46
N SER A 159 -8.05 -3.90 4.17
CA SER A 159 -9.06 -3.77 3.11
C SER A 159 -9.00 -4.95 2.13
N SER A 160 -10.16 -5.34 1.65
CA SER A 160 -10.33 -6.29 0.55
C SER A 160 -10.48 -5.58 -0.80
N GLN A 161 -10.44 -4.25 -0.80
CA GLN A 161 -10.84 -3.42 -1.93
C GLN A 161 -12.23 -3.83 -2.45
N ASN A 162 -12.30 -4.25 -3.72
CA ASN A 162 -13.52 -4.65 -4.40
C ASN A 162 -13.61 -6.17 -4.63
N SER A 163 -13.04 -6.99 -3.72
CA SER A 163 -13.16 -8.44 -3.78
C SER A 163 -14.64 -8.86 -3.84
N LYS A 164 -15.03 -9.60 -4.87
CA LYS A 164 -16.42 -10.00 -5.11
C LYS A 164 -16.78 -11.21 -4.23
N TYR A 165 -16.89 -10.99 -2.93
CA TYR A 165 -17.08 -12.04 -1.93
C TYR A 165 -18.41 -12.80 -2.08
N GLN A 166 -19.43 -12.20 -2.70
CA GLN A 166 -20.69 -12.87 -3.02
C GLN A 166 -20.51 -14.07 -3.97
N LYS A 167 -19.37 -14.13 -4.67
CA LYS A 167 -19.00 -15.24 -5.56
C LYS A 167 -18.11 -16.30 -4.88
N PHE A 168 -17.79 -16.12 -3.61
CA PHE A 168 -16.97 -17.10 -2.89
C PHE A 168 -17.80 -18.35 -2.56
N SER A 169 -17.18 -19.51 -2.70
CA SER A 169 -17.84 -20.75 -2.32
C SER A 169 -18.03 -20.83 -0.80
N ARG A 170 -19.09 -21.53 -0.35
CA ARG A 170 -19.31 -21.78 1.09
C ARG A 170 -18.10 -22.45 1.75
N TYR A 171 -17.40 -23.33 1.04
CA TYR A 171 -16.17 -23.95 1.52
C TYR A 171 -15.06 -22.94 1.79
N MET A 172 -14.85 -21.99 0.85
CA MET A 172 -13.86 -20.91 1.02
C MET A 172 -14.22 -20.03 2.20
N LEU A 173 -15.45 -19.54 2.28
CA LEU A 173 -15.93 -18.69 3.40
C LEU A 173 -15.74 -19.39 4.74
N LYS A 174 -16.10 -20.68 4.87
CA LYS A 174 -15.87 -21.47 6.09
C LYS A 174 -14.40 -21.55 6.49
N ARG A 175 -13.49 -21.70 5.52
CA ARG A 175 -12.05 -21.70 5.79
C ARG A 175 -11.51 -20.34 6.20
N MET A 176 -11.96 -19.27 5.53
CA MET A 176 -11.64 -17.88 5.91
C MET A 176 -12.09 -17.62 7.35
N GLY A 177 -13.34 -17.94 7.71
CA GLY A 177 -13.86 -17.81 9.06
C GLY A 177 -13.02 -18.52 10.11
N LYS A 178 -12.54 -19.76 9.81
CA LYS A 178 -11.62 -20.47 10.70
C LYS A 178 -10.29 -19.75 10.92
N SER A 179 -9.76 -19.06 9.91
CA SER A 179 -8.54 -18.27 10.06
C SER A 179 -8.81 -17.01 10.90
N LEU A 180 -9.90 -16.28 10.60
CA LEU A 180 -10.27 -15.06 11.30
C LEU A 180 -10.55 -15.27 12.79
N LYS A 181 -11.20 -16.37 13.17
CA LYS A 181 -11.47 -16.75 14.57
C LYS A 181 -10.22 -16.93 15.44
N ARG A 182 -9.06 -17.12 14.86
CA ARG A 182 -7.78 -17.25 15.59
C ARG A 182 -7.17 -15.91 15.94
N LEU A 183 -7.65 -14.85 15.30
CA LEU A 183 -7.13 -13.50 15.51
C LEU A 183 -7.67 -12.93 16.83
N LYS A 184 -6.84 -12.19 17.53
CA LYS A 184 -7.17 -11.55 18.80
C LYS A 184 -7.98 -10.26 18.62
N TYR A 185 -7.78 -9.60 17.48
CA TYR A 185 -8.49 -8.38 17.13
C TYR A 185 -8.58 -8.27 15.61
N ILE A 186 -9.70 -7.74 15.13
CA ILE A 186 -9.93 -7.51 13.71
C ILE A 186 -10.51 -6.11 13.53
N SER A 187 -9.79 -5.26 12.82
CA SER A 187 -10.36 -4.04 12.27
C SER A 187 -10.13 -3.93 10.77
N VAL A 188 -11.07 -3.31 10.10
CA VAL A 188 -11.09 -3.12 8.66
C VAL A 188 -11.26 -1.64 8.32
N ARG A 189 -10.84 -1.25 7.11
CA ARG A 189 -10.89 0.14 6.68
C ARG A 189 -12.25 0.56 6.11
N ASP A 190 -13.08 -0.39 5.69
CA ASP A 190 -14.32 -0.12 4.97
C ASP A 190 -15.41 -1.15 5.25
N ALA A 191 -16.68 -0.73 5.05
CA ALA A 191 -17.86 -1.57 5.27
C ALA A 191 -17.88 -2.80 4.35
N TRP A 192 -17.43 -2.66 3.09
CA TRP A 192 -17.37 -3.78 2.14
C TRP A 192 -16.49 -4.93 2.65
N THR A 193 -15.34 -4.59 3.21
CA THR A 193 -14.42 -5.57 3.81
C THR A 193 -15.03 -6.20 5.07
N LYS A 194 -15.73 -5.39 5.90
CA LYS A 194 -16.47 -5.91 7.06
C LYS A 194 -17.52 -6.94 6.65
N ASP A 195 -18.33 -6.61 5.66
CA ASP A 195 -19.38 -7.50 5.14
C ASP A 195 -18.79 -8.81 4.58
N MET A 196 -17.66 -8.72 3.87
CA MET A 196 -16.94 -9.90 3.38
C MET A 196 -16.49 -10.80 4.53
N MET A 197 -15.97 -10.24 5.61
CA MET A 197 -15.51 -11.02 6.77
C MET A 197 -16.68 -11.60 7.57
N LEU A 198 -17.77 -10.86 7.73
CA LEU A 198 -19.01 -11.36 8.36
C LEU A 198 -19.68 -12.46 7.53
N ALA A 199 -19.58 -12.42 6.20
CA ALA A 199 -20.02 -13.53 5.36
C ALA A 199 -19.20 -14.82 5.60
N ALA A 200 -17.95 -14.70 6.07
CA ALA A 200 -17.10 -15.83 6.42
C ALA A 200 -17.31 -16.32 7.88
N GLY A 201 -17.74 -15.43 8.78
CA GLY A 201 -18.00 -15.71 10.19
C GLY A 201 -18.92 -14.66 10.80
N PRO A 202 -20.24 -14.88 10.81
CA PRO A 202 -21.23 -13.90 11.31
C PRO A 202 -21.04 -13.52 12.79
N GLU A 203 -20.38 -14.37 13.56
CA GLU A 203 -20.09 -14.18 14.97
C GLU A 203 -18.83 -13.35 15.26
N LEU A 204 -18.10 -12.93 14.23
CA LEU A 204 -16.87 -12.17 14.41
C LEU A 204 -17.16 -10.75 14.90
N SER A 205 -16.40 -10.28 15.88
CA SER A 205 -16.36 -8.88 16.26
C SER A 205 -15.37 -8.15 15.33
N ILE A 206 -15.87 -7.18 14.57
CA ILE A 206 -15.07 -6.47 13.56
C ILE A 206 -15.34 -4.98 13.65
N ASP A 207 -14.30 -4.22 13.95
CA ASP A 207 -14.35 -2.77 14.00
C ASP A 207 -14.07 -2.16 12.63
N ILE A 208 -14.58 -0.96 12.37
CA ILE A 208 -14.15 -0.13 11.26
C ILE A 208 -13.25 0.95 11.82
N THR A 209 -12.00 0.98 11.38
CA THR A 209 -10.99 1.94 11.84
C THR A 209 -10.36 2.66 10.64
N PRO A 210 -10.00 3.94 10.79
CA PRO A 210 -9.34 4.68 9.72
C PRO A 210 -7.97 4.06 9.38
N ASP A 211 -7.47 4.36 8.19
CA ASP A 211 -6.11 4.00 7.82
C ASP A 211 -5.08 4.67 8.75
N PRO A 212 -4.04 3.98 9.22
CA PRO A 212 -3.02 4.56 10.09
C PRO A 212 -2.35 5.83 9.54
N VAL A 213 -2.42 6.06 8.24
CA VAL A 213 -1.89 7.29 7.62
C VAL A 213 -2.55 8.56 8.18
N PHE A 214 -3.80 8.50 8.65
CA PHE A 214 -4.46 9.65 9.28
C PHE A 214 -3.82 10.09 10.61
N ALA A 215 -3.11 9.17 11.27
CA ALA A 215 -2.35 9.46 12.48
C ALA A 215 -0.85 9.70 12.22
N LEU A 216 -0.43 9.80 10.95
CA LEU A 216 0.98 9.85 10.57
C LEU A 216 1.73 10.98 11.28
N ASN A 217 1.17 12.21 11.26
CA ASN A 217 1.80 13.37 11.89
C ASN A 217 1.98 13.20 13.40
N GLN A 218 1.02 12.56 14.07
CA GLN A 218 1.11 12.26 15.51
C GLN A 218 2.13 11.16 15.82
N ASN A 219 2.21 10.17 14.95
CA ASN A 219 3.06 8.99 15.13
C ASN A 219 4.52 9.26 14.78
N VAL A 220 4.78 9.95 13.70
CA VAL A 220 6.14 10.27 13.22
C VAL A 220 6.75 11.47 13.95
N GLY A 221 5.91 12.39 14.44
CA GLY A 221 6.31 13.61 15.12
C GLY A 221 5.68 14.85 14.49
N GLU A 222 6.32 16.00 14.67
CA GLU A 222 5.83 17.27 14.15
C GLU A 222 5.72 17.30 12.62
N LYS A 223 4.89 18.19 12.11
CA LYS A 223 4.72 18.45 10.68
C LYS A 223 6.10 18.65 10.02
N ILE A 224 6.38 17.88 8.99
CA ILE A 224 7.63 17.97 8.26
C ILE A 224 7.54 19.17 7.31
N PRO A 225 8.35 20.22 7.49
CA PRO A 225 8.30 21.40 6.64
C PRO A 225 8.76 21.08 5.22
N LEU A 226 8.21 21.78 4.24
CA LEU A 226 8.69 21.70 2.87
C LEU A 226 10.10 22.31 2.78
N GLU A 227 11.02 21.58 2.16
CA GLU A 227 12.37 22.05 1.95
C GLU A 227 12.43 23.03 0.75
N GLU A 228 13.23 24.07 0.85
CA GLU A 228 13.35 25.09 -0.18
C GLU A 228 13.86 24.52 -1.52
N ASP A 229 14.73 23.50 -1.45
CA ASP A 229 15.19 22.79 -2.65
C ASP A 229 14.06 22.09 -3.41
N ILE A 230 13.04 21.57 -2.73
CA ILE A 230 11.85 20.96 -3.36
C ILE A 230 11.01 22.02 -4.04
N ARG A 231 10.80 23.17 -3.41
CA ARG A 231 10.09 24.30 -4.04
C ARG A 231 10.78 24.74 -5.31
N ASN A 232 12.09 24.94 -5.24
CA ASN A 232 12.90 25.36 -6.38
C ASN A 232 12.96 24.28 -7.48
N ARG A 233 13.09 23.01 -7.10
CA ARG A 233 13.14 21.88 -8.01
C ARG A 233 11.91 21.76 -8.90
N PHE A 234 10.73 22.01 -8.35
CA PHE A 234 9.45 21.90 -9.06
C PHE A 234 8.86 23.27 -9.44
N VAL A 235 9.54 24.37 -9.13
CA VAL A 235 9.08 25.73 -9.39
C VAL A 235 7.65 25.91 -8.87
N LEU A 236 7.44 25.54 -7.60
CA LEU A 236 6.12 25.60 -6.98
C LEU A 236 5.72 27.04 -6.70
N PRO A 237 4.48 27.45 -7.02
CA PRO A 237 3.96 28.76 -6.68
C PRO A 237 3.72 28.89 -5.17
N ASP A 238 3.60 30.13 -4.67
CA ASP A 238 3.38 30.38 -3.23
C ASP A 238 2.07 29.79 -2.72
N LYS A 239 1.02 29.86 -3.55
CA LYS A 239 -0.29 29.26 -3.26
C LYS A 239 -0.71 28.37 -4.42
N TYR A 240 -1.00 27.13 -4.11
CA TYR A 240 -1.34 26.16 -5.15
C TYR A 240 -2.38 25.14 -4.72
N VAL A 241 -2.97 24.48 -5.72
CA VAL A 241 -3.88 23.34 -5.56
C VAL A 241 -3.29 22.17 -6.30
N LEU A 242 -3.14 21.02 -5.63
CA LEU A 242 -2.65 19.81 -6.25
C LEU A 242 -3.78 19.08 -6.97
N ILE A 243 -3.56 18.80 -8.25
CA ILE A 243 -4.49 18.02 -9.09
C ILE A 243 -3.83 16.69 -9.45
N GLY A 244 -4.40 15.59 -8.94
CA GLY A 244 -3.92 14.25 -9.21
C GLY A 244 -5.04 13.31 -9.68
N MET A 245 -4.77 12.52 -10.73
CA MET A 245 -5.72 11.53 -11.27
C MET A 245 -4.98 10.25 -11.66
N ARG A 246 -5.59 9.10 -11.38
CA ARG A 246 -5.06 7.78 -11.80
C ARG A 246 -5.25 7.52 -13.29
N THR A 247 -6.28 8.10 -13.87
CA THR A 247 -6.63 8.03 -15.30
C THR A 247 -7.20 9.37 -15.69
N GLN A 248 -7.26 9.67 -17.00
CA GLN A 248 -7.94 10.87 -17.48
C GLN A 248 -9.45 10.80 -17.15
N ILE A 249 -9.87 11.50 -16.10
CA ILE A 249 -11.27 11.58 -15.66
C ILE A 249 -11.90 12.89 -16.14
N LEU A 250 -11.13 14.00 -16.04
CA LEU A 250 -11.57 15.33 -16.40
C LEU A 250 -11.05 15.70 -17.79
N SER A 251 -11.85 16.39 -18.58
CA SER A 251 -11.45 16.87 -19.89
C SER A 251 -10.46 18.03 -19.80
N ILE A 252 -9.67 18.26 -20.84
CA ILE A 252 -8.73 19.39 -20.90
C ILE A 252 -9.45 20.73 -20.76
N PRO A 253 -10.57 21.01 -21.47
CA PRO A 253 -11.29 22.27 -21.28
C PRO A 253 -11.80 22.48 -19.84
N PHE A 254 -12.21 21.40 -19.15
CA PHE A 254 -12.57 21.52 -17.73
C PHE A 254 -11.36 21.90 -16.85
N LEU A 255 -10.19 21.28 -17.11
CA LEU A 255 -8.98 21.60 -16.37
C LEU A 255 -8.46 23.00 -16.64
N GLU A 256 -8.66 23.54 -17.85
CA GLU A 256 -8.38 24.94 -18.19
C GLU A 256 -9.29 25.88 -17.39
N ALA A 257 -10.59 25.64 -17.41
CA ALA A 257 -11.55 26.44 -16.66
C ALA A 257 -11.31 26.39 -15.15
N LEU A 258 -10.93 25.22 -14.60
CA LEU A 258 -10.55 25.06 -13.21
C LEU A 258 -9.30 25.88 -12.88
N ASN A 259 -8.28 25.83 -13.75
CA ASN A 259 -7.05 26.60 -13.58
C ASN A 259 -7.30 28.12 -13.57
N ASP A 260 -8.17 28.60 -14.46
CA ASP A 260 -8.55 30.00 -14.52
C ASP A 260 -9.35 30.42 -13.28
N ALA A 261 -10.27 29.60 -12.80
CA ALA A 261 -10.99 29.84 -11.56
C ALA A 261 -10.04 29.92 -10.34
N MET A 262 -9.07 29.02 -10.26
CA MET A 262 -8.08 29.05 -9.16
C MET A 262 -7.18 30.28 -9.23
N ARG A 263 -6.84 30.78 -10.42
CA ARG A 263 -6.08 32.02 -10.59
C ARG A 263 -6.84 33.24 -10.07
N ILE A 264 -8.14 33.29 -10.25
CA ILE A 264 -9.00 34.38 -9.68
C ILE A 264 -8.89 34.36 -8.14
N GLU A 265 -8.76 33.19 -7.54
CA GLU A 265 -8.54 33.03 -6.08
C GLU A 265 -7.07 33.22 -5.66
N GLY A 266 -6.19 33.65 -6.58
CA GLY A 266 -4.77 33.83 -6.32
C GLY A 266 -3.99 32.54 -6.09
N LYS A 267 -4.46 31.42 -6.64
CA LYS A 267 -3.83 30.09 -6.55
C LYS A 267 -3.50 29.57 -7.95
N GLU A 268 -2.52 28.67 -8.06
CA GLU A 268 -2.20 27.99 -9.31
C GLU A 268 -2.44 26.48 -9.20
N CYS A 269 -2.92 25.85 -10.27
CA CYS A 269 -3.02 24.40 -10.33
C CYS A 269 -1.67 23.76 -10.63
N VAL A 270 -1.32 22.72 -9.85
CA VAL A 270 -0.09 21.93 -10.01
C VAL A 270 -0.48 20.49 -10.25
N ALA A 271 -0.02 19.89 -11.35
CA ALA A 271 -0.23 18.48 -11.60
C ALA A 271 0.63 17.61 -10.66
N PHE A 272 0.00 16.61 -10.04
CA PHE A 272 0.60 15.82 -8.97
C PHE A 272 0.49 14.31 -9.23
N PRO A 273 1.58 13.54 -9.09
CA PRO A 273 1.57 12.09 -9.30
C PRO A 273 0.93 11.36 -8.10
N ILE A 274 -0.01 10.45 -8.34
CA ILE A 274 -0.65 9.63 -7.31
C ILE A 274 0.07 8.31 -7.11
N ASP A 275 0.34 7.57 -8.18
CA ASP A 275 0.87 6.19 -8.14
C ASP A 275 2.27 6.08 -8.75
N GLY A 276 3.15 7.02 -8.46
CA GLY A 276 4.51 6.99 -9.00
C GLY A 276 4.60 7.27 -10.51
N ALA A 277 3.52 7.79 -11.11
CA ALA A 277 3.52 8.29 -12.49
C ALA A 277 2.44 9.38 -12.65
N MET A 278 2.69 10.32 -13.57
CA MET A 278 1.65 11.21 -14.06
C MET A 278 0.74 10.42 -15.02
N ALA A 279 -0.50 10.23 -14.65
CA ALA A 279 -1.45 9.37 -15.38
C ALA A 279 -2.46 10.14 -16.23
N PHE A 280 -2.34 11.46 -16.32
CA PHE A 280 -3.27 12.31 -17.04
C PHE A 280 -2.58 13.44 -17.78
N SER A 281 -3.20 13.95 -18.84
CA SER A 281 -2.78 15.16 -19.55
C SER A 281 -3.41 16.38 -18.90
N HIS A 282 -2.67 17.50 -18.83
CA HIS A 282 -3.11 18.73 -18.17
C HIS A 282 -2.56 19.97 -18.87
N PRO A 283 -3.26 21.12 -18.76
CA PRO A 283 -2.82 22.40 -19.31
C PRO A 283 -1.98 23.24 -18.33
N PHE A 284 -1.72 22.74 -17.11
CA PHE A 284 -1.09 23.50 -16.04
C PHE A 284 0.37 23.80 -16.35
N LYS A 285 0.81 24.98 -15.96
CA LYS A 285 2.20 25.46 -16.07
C LYS A 285 3.14 24.64 -15.19
N HIS A 286 2.66 24.23 -14.01
CA HIS A 286 3.45 23.54 -12.99
C HIS A 286 3.07 22.07 -12.89
N SER A 287 4.08 21.21 -12.75
CA SER A 287 3.88 19.77 -12.53
C SER A 287 4.99 19.18 -11.68
N ILE A 288 4.64 18.25 -10.82
CA ILE A 288 5.58 17.53 -9.99
C ILE A 288 5.92 16.21 -10.71
N SER A 289 7.17 16.08 -11.12
CA SER A 289 7.64 14.91 -11.85
C SER A 289 8.22 13.86 -10.90
N ILE A 290 8.20 12.60 -11.36
CA ILE A 290 8.93 11.52 -10.71
C ILE A 290 10.38 11.44 -11.28
N PRO A 291 11.37 10.90 -10.53
CA PRO A 291 11.22 10.26 -9.22
C PRO A 291 10.99 11.26 -8.07
N LEU A 292 10.20 10.84 -7.08
CA LEU A 292 9.86 11.60 -5.88
C LEU A 292 9.88 10.64 -4.68
N SER A 293 10.53 11.03 -3.58
CA SER A 293 10.51 10.22 -2.38
C SER A 293 9.13 10.25 -1.71
N PRO A 294 8.71 9.22 -0.96
CA PRO A 294 7.48 9.27 -0.19
C PRO A 294 7.45 10.41 0.83
N LEU A 295 8.59 10.81 1.35
CA LEU A 295 8.69 11.92 2.29
C LEU A 295 8.47 13.26 1.58
N ASP A 296 9.08 13.47 0.41
CA ASP A 296 8.86 14.68 -0.39
C ASP A 296 7.41 14.77 -0.88
N TRP A 297 6.83 13.64 -1.27
CA TRP A 297 5.41 13.54 -1.62
C TRP A 297 4.51 14.00 -0.46
N LEU A 298 4.82 13.57 0.76
CA LEU A 298 4.11 13.97 1.97
C LEU A 298 4.30 15.46 2.28
N LYS A 299 5.55 15.96 2.22
CA LYS A 299 5.87 17.36 2.47
C LYS A 299 5.08 18.30 1.56
N ILE A 300 5.04 17.99 0.26
CA ILE A 300 4.28 18.77 -0.73
C ILE A 300 2.79 18.83 -0.38
N GLN A 301 2.21 17.72 0.12
CA GLN A 301 0.81 17.70 0.54
C GLN A 301 0.55 18.43 1.86
N GLN A 302 1.52 18.55 2.72
CA GLN A 302 1.39 19.26 3.99
C GLN A 302 1.56 20.78 3.87
N ASP A 303 2.08 21.24 2.75
CA ASP A 303 2.35 22.66 2.46
C ASP A 303 1.16 23.40 1.81
N ILE A 304 0.04 22.71 1.56
CA ILE A 304 -1.17 23.25 0.93
C ILE A 304 -1.99 24.06 1.93
#